data_ccaa549ccbbf02318200a55341384a99
#
_entry.id   ccaa549ccbbf02318200a55341384a99
#
_cell.length_a   1.000
_cell.length_b   1.000
_cell.length_c   1.000
_cell.angle_alpha   90.00
_cell.angle_beta   90.00
_cell.angle_gamma   90.00
#
_symmetry.space_group_name_H-M   'P 1'
#
loop_
_entity.id
_entity.type
_entity.pdbx_description
1 polymer ?
#
loop_
_entity_poly.entity_id
_entity_poly.type
_entity_poly.pdbx_seq_one_letter_code
_entity_poly.pdbx_strand_id
1 'polypeptide(L)'
;MSDKIRLTTPRRKFLTAAAAVGGLQFTGPFIIKARGETPVKIGFIDPITGSLSALAVSEVEGAKWTVEQMNKKGGILGRPVQLLVEDSANDTGTGVQKAHKLIERDKVDMIMGDVNSGIAYALMGVTSDKKVFHIVPGGHTDPITGKDCKWNTFRTCNTTAMDASAVTSELVKRFGKKWFFITPDYAYGQTLQANFVKKLTELGGVWQGDMLPISSSDFSATLIKAKAYKPDVLLNNMGGSAQINCMKQFVQFGMNKDMALGGALFEIESVRSVPKEAQTGWWTMEWYWDQPDVPEVKQFVDAISPAIGGKKPTARHWMSYVSLHAARLAAEKAKSFDAVKMAEALAGLELPREVSLMPGKVQYRAGDHQLMSDIYVGQVHPPGPGGPDDLFKTESIVTGEAAAGPADATGCKITWPS
;
A
#
# COMPACT_ATOMS: atom_id res chain seq x y z
N MET A 1 -67.75 37.09 -7.51
CA MET A 1 -67.41 38.48 -7.29
C MET A 1 -65.90 38.56 -7.44
N SER A 2 -65.40 38.76 -8.64
CA SER A 2 -65.10 40.04 -9.29
C SER A 2 -64.14 40.87 -8.43
N ASP A 3 -62.91 41.14 -8.77
CA ASP A 3 -62.52 41.89 -9.94
C ASP A 3 -61.01 41.78 -10.26
N LYS A 4 -60.75 41.83 -11.56
CA LYS A 4 -59.46 42.03 -12.17
C LYS A 4 -59.09 43.53 -12.17
N ILE A 5 -57.83 43.87 -11.96
CA ILE A 5 -57.26 45.13 -12.56
C ILE A 5 -55.86 44.82 -13.13
N ARG A 6 -55.78 44.98 -14.45
CA ARG A 6 -54.54 45.22 -15.24
C ARG A 6 -54.22 46.72 -15.21
N LEU A 7 -52.94 47.07 -15.38
CA LEU A 7 -52.45 48.25 -16.12
C LEU A 7 -50.91 48.25 -16.06
N THR A 8 -50.18 47.91 -17.10
CA THR A 8 -49.65 48.71 -18.25
C THR A 8 -48.41 49.56 -17.91
N THR A 9 -47.34 49.24 -18.63
CA THR A 9 -46.07 49.94 -18.81
C THR A 9 -46.24 51.40 -19.32
N PRO A 10 -45.22 52.29 -19.16
CA PRO A 10 -44.56 52.74 -20.37
C PRO A 10 -43.04 52.88 -20.36
N ARG A 11 -42.47 52.73 -21.55
CA ARG A 11 -41.09 53.07 -21.97
C ARG A 11 -40.94 54.58 -22.12
N ARG A 12 -39.70 55.09 -21.81
CA ARG A 12 -39.01 56.22 -22.47
C ARG A 12 -37.63 56.39 -21.82
N LYS A 13 -36.57 56.21 -22.49
CA LYS A 13 -35.78 56.88 -23.53
C LYS A 13 -34.78 57.94 -22.93
N PHE A 14 -33.50 57.65 -23.19
CA PHE A 14 -32.36 58.56 -23.49
C PHE A 14 -31.88 59.57 -22.46
N LEU A 15 -30.60 59.46 -22.10
CA LEU A 15 -29.57 60.38 -22.57
C LEU A 15 -28.15 59.94 -22.17
N THR A 16 -27.27 60.05 -23.13
CA THR A 16 -25.84 59.86 -23.12
C THR A 16 -25.14 61.00 -22.35
N ALA A 17 -24.14 60.63 -21.53
CA ALA A 17 -23.03 61.53 -21.24
C ALA A 17 -21.76 60.70 -21.07
N ALA A 18 -20.80 60.88 -21.95
CA ALA A 18 -19.45 60.37 -21.88
C ALA A 18 -18.63 61.23 -20.89
N ALA A 19 -17.91 60.56 -20.00
CA ALA A 19 -16.75 61.16 -19.33
C ALA A 19 -15.68 60.07 -19.19
N ALA A 20 -14.57 60.29 -19.87
CA ALA A 20 -13.34 59.53 -19.77
C ALA A 20 -12.61 59.86 -18.48
N VAL A 21 -12.24 58.85 -17.67
CA VAL A 21 -11.14 58.94 -16.69
C VAL A 21 -10.49 57.57 -16.54
N GLY A 22 -9.19 57.54 -16.85
CA GLY A 22 -8.14 56.81 -16.19
C GLY A 22 -8.22 55.30 -16.08
N GLY A 23 -7.44 54.61 -16.91
CA GLY A 23 -7.20 53.19 -16.79
C GLY A 23 -6.55 52.80 -15.46
N LEU A 24 -7.23 51.89 -14.76
CA LEU A 24 -6.62 50.94 -13.81
C LEU A 24 -6.76 49.56 -14.44
N GLN A 25 -5.64 49.08 -15.00
CA GLN A 25 -5.55 47.71 -15.46
C GLN A 25 -5.58 46.83 -14.21
N PHE A 26 -6.74 46.24 -13.91
CA PHE A 26 -6.82 45.07 -13.07
C PHE A 26 -6.18 43.93 -13.87
N THR A 27 -4.93 43.62 -13.55
CA THR A 27 -4.33 42.32 -13.89
C THR A 27 -5.07 41.27 -13.07
N GLY A 28 -6.15 40.74 -13.61
CA GLY A 28 -6.79 39.55 -13.10
C GLY A 28 -5.76 38.43 -13.11
N PRO A 29 -5.89 37.44 -12.17
CA PRO A 29 -4.99 36.28 -12.18
C PRO A 29 -5.09 35.63 -13.56
N PHE A 30 -3.95 35.51 -14.23
CA PHE A 30 -3.84 34.73 -15.44
C PHE A 30 -4.26 33.28 -15.10
N ILE A 31 -5.51 32.93 -15.33
CA ILE A 31 -5.93 31.54 -15.47
C ILE A 31 -5.28 31.10 -16.78
N ILE A 32 -4.10 30.50 -16.68
CA ILE A 32 -3.56 29.70 -17.77
C ILE A 32 -4.60 28.59 -17.97
N LYS A 33 -5.46 28.74 -18.97
CA LYS A 33 -6.24 27.62 -19.51
C LYS A 33 -5.19 26.61 -19.97
N ALA A 34 -4.96 25.58 -19.16
CA ALA A 34 -4.24 24.41 -19.59
C ALA A 34 -4.89 23.99 -20.91
N ARG A 35 -4.12 24.02 -21.98
CA ARG A 35 -4.47 23.41 -23.27
C ARG A 35 -4.99 22.02 -22.91
N GLY A 36 -6.19 21.63 -23.35
CA GLY A 36 -6.84 20.39 -22.96
C GLY A 36 -6.05 19.13 -23.38
N GLU A 37 -4.98 18.87 -22.65
CA GLU A 37 -4.22 17.64 -22.81
C GLU A 37 -5.01 16.49 -22.20
N THR A 38 -5.11 15.40 -22.96
CA THR A 38 -5.78 14.16 -22.48
C THR A 38 -5.11 13.71 -21.18
N PRO A 39 -5.88 13.49 -20.10
CA PRO A 39 -5.30 13.11 -18.82
C PRO A 39 -4.58 11.76 -18.90
N VAL A 40 -3.54 11.59 -18.09
CA VAL A 40 -2.97 10.27 -17.79
C VAL A 40 -3.94 9.55 -16.88
N LYS A 41 -4.44 8.39 -17.30
CA LYS A 41 -5.41 7.62 -16.53
C LYS A 41 -4.71 6.48 -15.80
N ILE A 42 -4.87 6.43 -14.49
CA ILE A 42 -4.37 5.35 -13.63
C ILE A 42 -5.57 4.58 -13.09
N GLY A 43 -5.68 3.31 -13.44
CA GLY A 43 -6.65 2.41 -12.84
C GLY A 43 -6.10 1.86 -11.52
N PHE A 44 -6.83 2.04 -10.43
CA PHE A 44 -6.48 1.48 -9.13
C PHE A 44 -7.54 0.48 -8.69
N ILE A 45 -7.16 -0.79 -8.57
CA ILE A 45 -8.04 -1.88 -8.15
C ILE A 45 -7.60 -2.30 -6.75
N ASP A 46 -8.53 -2.25 -5.78
CA ASP A 46 -8.21 -2.60 -4.40
C ASP A 46 -9.46 -3.08 -3.65
N PRO A 47 -9.38 -3.96 -2.61
CA PRO A 47 -10.54 -4.45 -1.89
C PRO A 47 -11.07 -3.41 -0.90
N ILE A 48 -11.76 -2.39 -1.41
CA ILE A 48 -12.35 -1.30 -0.61
C ILE A 48 -13.41 -1.84 0.33
N THR A 49 -14.04 -2.95 -0.03
CA THR A 49 -14.94 -3.73 0.82
C THR A 49 -14.35 -5.10 1.16
N GLY A 50 -14.84 -5.72 2.25
CA GLY A 50 -14.38 -7.03 2.73
C GLY A 50 -13.35 -6.95 3.86
N SER A 51 -12.70 -8.08 4.14
CA SER A 51 -11.82 -8.26 5.33
C SER A 51 -10.55 -7.40 5.31
N LEU A 52 -10.06 -7.00 4.14
CA LEU A 52 -8.88 -6.15 3.97
C LEU A 52 -9.20 -4.66 3.75
N SER A 53 -10.48 -4.26 3.86
CA SER A 53 -10.92 -2.91 3.49
C SER A 53 -10.18 -1.78 4.21
N ALA A 54 -9.83 -1.95 5.48
CA ALA A 54 -9.11 -0.93 6.23
C ALA A 54 -7.73 -0.61 5.61
N LEU A 55 -7.05 -1.63 5.08
CA LEU A 55 -5.75 -1.49 4.42
C LEU A 55 -5.92 -0.82 3.05
N ALA A 56 -6.86 -1.31 2.26
CA ALA A 56 -7.18 -0.78 0.93
C ALA A 56 -7.64 0.69 0.98
N VAL A 57 -8.45 1.06 1.96
CA VAL A 57 -8.88 2.46 2.14
C VAL A 57 -7.68 3.37 2.36
N SER A 58 -6.72 2.98 3.21
CA SER A 58 -5.48 3.75 3.43
C SER A 58 -4.62 3.85 2.15
N GLU A 59 -4.53 2.78 1.35
CA GLU A 59 -3.84 2.84 0.05
C GLU A 59 -4.54 3.82 -0.91
N VAL A 60 -5.87 3.76 -0.99
CA VAL A 60 -6.66 4.66 -1.85
C VAL A 60 -6.59 6.12 -1.39
N GLU A 61 -6.60 6.38 -0.07
CA GLU A 61 -6.43 7.73 0.48
C GLU A 61 -5.05 8.29 0.13
N GLY A 62 -3.99 7.50 0.31
CA GLY A 62 -2.63 7.85 -0.09
C GLY A 62 -2.52 8.15 -1.59
N ALA A 63 -3.15 7.32 -2.43
CA ALA A 63 -3.14 7.50 -3.88
C ALA A 63 -3.88 8.78 -4.31
N LYS A 64 -5.08 9.03 -3.78
CA LYS A 64 -5.86 10.24 -4.08
C LYS A 64 -5.10 11.51 -3.72
N TRP A 65 -4.53 11.54 -2.49
CA TRP A 65 -3.74 12.67 -2.05
C TRP A 65 -2.52 12.88 -2.95
N THR A 66 -1.80 11.82 -3.29
CA THR A 66 -0.61 11.88 -4.14
C THR A 66 -0.94 12.43 -5.53
N VAL A 67 -2.01 11.95 -6.16
CA VAL A 67 -2.49 12.44 -7.46
C VAL A 67 -2.87 13.93 -7.39
N GLU A 68 -3.52 14.36 -6.31
CA GLU A 68 -3.82 15.78 -6.11
C GLU A 68 -2.54 16.62 -6.04
N GLN A 69 -1.51 16.17 -5.29
CA GLN A 69 -0.23 16.88 -5.22
C GLN A 69 0.51 16.90 -6.56
N MET A 70 0.48 15.80 -7.32
CA MET A 70 1.05 15.73 -8.67
C MET A 70 0.36 16.74 -9.60
N ASN A 71 -0.97 16.82 -9.56
CA ASN A 71 -1.73 17.74 -10.40
C ASN A 71 -1.46 19.21 -10.06
N LYS A 72 -1.27 19.54 -8.78
CA LYS A 72 -0.83 20.89 -8.36
C LYS A 72 0.54 21.27 -8.92
N LYS A 73 1.38 20.27 -9.23
CA LYS A 73 2.73 20.45 -9.81
C LYS A 73 2.76 20.29 -11.34
N GLY A 74 1.60 20.21 -12.01
CA GLY A 74 1.51 20.10 -13.48
C GLY A 74 1.34 18.68 -14.02
N GLY A 75 1.05 17.71 -13.17
CA GLY A 75 0.79 16.33 -13.57
C GLY A 75 2.05 15.52 -13.93
N ILE A 76 1.94 14.61 -14.88
CA ILE A 76 3.04 13.80 -15.39
C ILE A 76 3.27 14.18 -16.86
N LEU A 77 4.50 14.57 -17.20
CA LEU A 77 4.86 15.07 -18.54
C LEU A 77 3.92 16.20 -19.03
N GLY A 78 3.47 17.07 -18.11
CA GLY A 78 2.55 18.18 -18.41
C GLY A 78 1.07 17.79 -18.54
N ARG A 79 0.72 16.51 -18.43
CA ARG A 79 -0.64 15.98 -18.50
C ARG A 79 -1.23 15.81 -17.10
N PRO A 80 -2.48 16.25 -16.84
CA PRO A 80 -3.13 15.98 -15.55
C PRO A 80 -3.33 14.48 -15.34
N VAL A 81 -3.26 14.03 -14.09
CA VAL A 81 -3.46 12.62 -13.69
C VAL A 81 -4.90 12.43 -13.24
N GLN A 82 -5.54 11.39 -13.77
CA GLN A 82 -6.88 10.94 -13.34
C GLN A 82 -6.77 9.54 -12.72
N LEU A 83 -7.15 9.41 -11.46
CA LEU A 83 -7.23 8.14 -10.76
C LEU A 83 -8.63 7.55 -10.89
N LEU A 84 -8.73 6.34 -11.41
CA LEU A 84 -9.96 5.55 -11.54
C LEU A 84 -9.90 4.40 -10.54
N VAL A 85 -10.67 4.48 -9.46
CA VAL A 85 -10.66 3.50 -8.37
C VAL A 85 -11.80 2.49 -8.57
N GLU A 86 -11.49 1.20 -8.49
CA GLU A 86 -12.43 0.09 -8.59
C GLU A 86 -12.28 -0.83 -7.38
N ASP A 87 -13.41 -1.27 -6.84
CA ASP A 87 -13.47 -2.22 -5.73
C ASP A 87 -13.35 -3.65 -6.27
N SER A 88 -12.31 -4.39 -5.84
CA SER A 88 -12.18 -5.82 -6.11
C SER A 88 -13.07 -6.68 -5.19
N ALA A 89 -13.66 -6.07 -4.16
CA ALA A 89 -14.46 -6.76 -3.13
C ALA A 89 -13.73 -7.98 -2.50
N ASN A 90 -12.40 -7.97 -2.51
CA ASN A 90 -11.57 -9.09 -2.07
C ASN A 90 -11.82 -10.41 -2.83
N ASP A 91 -12.30 -10.31 -4.08
CA ASP A 91 -12.62 -11.44 -4.97
C ASP A 91 -11.80 -11.35 -6.26
N THR A 92 -11.09 -12.44 -6.59
CA THR A 92 -10.17 -12.47 -7.74
C THR A 92 -10.92 -12.30 -9.07
N GLY A 93 -12.10 -12.91 -9.22
CA GLY A 93 -12.89 -12.79 -10.44
C GLY A 93 -13.35 -11.36 -10.67
N THR A 94 -13.81 -10.69 -9.61
CA THR A 94 -14.20 -9.28 -9.63
C THR A 94 -13.01 -8.40 -9.98
N GLY A 95 -11.84 -8.59 -9.34
CA GLY A 95 -10.61 -7.84 -9.63
C GLY A 95 -10.20 -7.94 -11.11
N VAL A 96 -10.21 -9.14 -11.68
CA VAL A 96 -9.90 -9.38 -13.10
C VAL A 96 -10.92 -8.67 -14.02
N GLN A 97 -12.23 -8.73 -13.72
CA GLN A 97 -13.26 -8.02 -14.49
C GLN A 97 -13.05 -6.50 -14.45
N LYS A 98 -12.67 -5.95 -13.28
CA LYS A 98 -12.36 -4.52 -13.12
C LYS A 98 -11.12 -4.13 -13.94
N ALA A 99 -10.10 -4.98 -14.00
CA ALA A 99 -8.92 -4.74 -14.84
C ALA A 99 -9.30 -4.68 -16.33
N HIS A 100 -10.07 -5.63 -16.82
CA HIS A 100 -10.56 -5.59 -18.21
C HIS A 100 -11.39 -4.33 -18.49
N LYS A 101 -12.29 -3.93 -17.58
CA LYS A 101 -13.04 -2.70 -17.69
C LYS A 101 -12.14 -1.47 -17.82
N LEU A 102 -11.17 -1.32 -16.90
CA LEU A 102 -10.25 -0.18 -16.89
C LEU A 102 -9.39 -0.13 -18.16
N ILE A 103 -8.85 -1.27 -18.59
CA ILE A 103 -7.96 -1.36 -19.74
C ILE A 103 -8.75 -1.19 -21.06
N GLU A 104 -9.84 -1.95 -21.24
CA GLU A 104 -10.49 -2.05 -22.54
C GLU A 104 -11.54 -0.95 -22.78
N ARG A 105 -12.28 -0.54 -21.74
CA ARG A 105 -13.32 0.48 -21.83
C ARG A 105 -12.80 1.87 -21.48
N ASP A 106 -12.17 1.99 -20.31
CA ASP A 106 -11.79 3.28 -19.75
C ASP A 106 -10.43 3.75 -20.30
N LYS A 107 -9.66 2.85 -20.97
CA LYS A 107 -8.38 3.10 -21.64
C LYS A 107 -7.37 3.74 -20.69
N VAL A 108 -7.10 3.06 -19.57
CA VAL A 108 -6.06 3.50 -18.63
C VAL A 108 -4.66 3.32 -19.20
N ASP A 109 -3.75 4.23 -18.86
CA ASP A 109 -2.34 4.16 -19.25
C ASP A 109 -1.57 3.14 -18.39
N MET A 110 -2.02 2.91 -17.15
CA MET A 110 -1.41 1.95 -16.22
C MET A 110 -2.42 1.42 -15.21
N ILE A 111 -2.09 0.26 -14.59
CA ILE A 111 -2.83 -0.35 -13.49
C ILE A 111 -1.98 -0.29 -12.22
N MET A 112 -2.62 -0.03 -11.08
CA MET A 112 -2.10 -0.14 -9.74
C MET A 112 -3.03 -1.04 -8.91
N GLY A 113 -2.47 -1.83 -7.99
CA GLY A 113 -3.25 -2.72 -7.10
C GLY A 113 -2.71 -4.15 -7.12
N ASP A 114 -3.15 -5.01 -6.32
CA ASP A 114 -4.16 -5.01 -5.23
C ASP A 114 -3.44 -5.35 -3.89
N VAL A 115 -4.03 -4.98 -2.75
CA VAL A 115 -3.52 -5.40 -1.43
C VAL A 115 -3.67 -6.91 -1.22
N ASN A 116 -4.70 -7.53 -1.81
CA ASN A 116 -4.83 -8.97 -1.81
C ASN A 116 -3.84 -9.60 -2.80
N SER A 117 -2.90 -10.37 -2.26
CA SER A 117 -1.83 -10.99 -3.05
C SER A 117 -2.32 -11.90 -4.18
N GLY A 118 -3.45 -12.60 -4.00
CA GLY A 118 -4.03 -13.45 -5.04
C GLY A 118 -4.61 -12.63 -6.19
N ILE A 119 -5.22 -11.50 -5.88
CA ILE A 119 -5.75 -10.56 -6.88
C ILE A 119 -4.59 -9.88 -7.61
N ALA A 120 -3.61 -9.31 -6.89
CA ALA A 120 -2.42 -8.71 -7.49
C ALA A 120 -1.71 -9.67 -8.46
N TYR A 121 -1.58 -10.93 -8.07
CA TYR A 121 -1.01 -11.98 -8.92
C TYR A 121 -1.84 -12.21 -10.20
N ALA A 122 -3.17 -12.26 -10.09
CA ALA A 122 -4.05 -12.42 -11.25
C ALA A 122 -3.99 -11.18 -12.17
N LEU A 123 -3.98 -9.98 -11.60
CA LEU A 123 -3.83 -8.72 -12.36
C LEU A 123 -2.53 -8.66 -13.15
N MET A 124 -1.45 -9.19 -12.61
CA MET A 124 -0.15 -9.29 -13.30
C MET A 124 -0.27 -10.05 -14.63
N GLY A 125 -1.04 -11.14 -14.68
CA GLY A 125 -1.33 -11.87 -15.92
C GLY A 125 -2.08 -11.01 -16.93
N VAL A 126 -3.20 -10.41 -16.51
CA VAL A 126 -4.03 -9.55 -17.37
C VAL A 126 -3.26 -8.37 -17.94
N THR A 127 -2.51 -7.67 -17.10
CA THR A 127 -1.75 -6.48 -17.53
C THR A 127 -0.60 -6.83 -18.46
N SER A 128 0.07 -7.97 -18.25
CA SER A 128 1.12 -8.47 -19.13
C SER A 128 0.57 -8.80 -20.53
N ASP A 129 -0.54 -9.53 -20.60
CA ASP A 129 -1.20 -9.91 -21.86
C ASP A 129 -1.70 -8.69 -22.64
N LYS A 130 -2.17 -7.67 -21.93
CA LYS A 130 -2.67 -6.40 -22.52
C LYS A 130 -1.57 -5.36 -22.73
N LYS A 131 -0.32 -5.64 -22.39
CA LYS A 131 0.83 -4.74 -22.47
C LYS A 131 0.59 -3.40 -21.75
N VAL A 132 0.06 -3.46 -20.51
CA VAL A 132 -0.20 -2.32 -19.64
C VAL A 132 0.81 -2.32 -18.51
N PHE A 133 1.40 -1.16 -18.18
CA PHE A 133 2.31 -1.02 -17.05
C PHE A 133 1.56 -1.30 -15.73
N HIS A 134 2.16 -2.11 -14.86
CA HIS A 134 1.54 -2.54 -13.60
C HIS A 134 2.48 -2.31 -12.42
N ILE A 135 1.95 -1.68 -11.38
CA ILE A 135 2.66 -1.53 -10.11
C ILE A 135 1.80 -2.04 -8.95
N VAL A 136 2.39 -2.87 -8.10
CA VAL A 136 1.73 -3.54 -6.98
C VAL A 136 2.15 -2.87 -5.68
N PRO A 137 1.29 -2.05 -5.05
CA PRO A 137 1.64 -1.41 -3.78
C PRO A 137 1.69 -2.41 -2.63
N GLY A 138 0.70 -3.30 -2.48
CA GLY A 138 0.45 -4.06 -1.27
C GLY A 138 0.35 -5.59 -1.38
N GLY A 139 0.59 -6.17 -2.55
CA GLY A 139 0.51 -7.63 -2.76
C GLY A 139 1.82 -8.35 -2.48
N HIS A 140 1.95 -9.03 -1.34
CA HIS A 140 3.23 -9.53 -0.81
C HIS A 140 3.68 -10.91 -1.31
N THR A 141 2.82 -11.74 -1.93
CA THR A 141 3.19 -13.11 -2.31
C THR A 141 4.43 -13.18 -3.21
N ASP A 142 5.36 -14.07 -2.91
CA ASP A 142 6.67 -14.13 -3.57
C ASP A 142 6.62 -14.28 -5.10
N PRO A 143 5.69 -15.07 -5.72
CA PRO A 143 5.69 -15.28 -7.17
C PRO A 143 5.59 -14.02 -8.02
N ILE A 144 5.03 -12.90 -7.50
CA ILE A 144 4.83 -11.64 -8.27
C ILE A 144 6.15 -11.10 -8.80
N THR A 145 7.21 -11.05 -7.99
CA THR A 145 8.57 -10.65 -8.37
C THR A 145 9.56 -11.81 -8.26
N GLY A 146 9.03 -13.05 -8.13
CA GLY A 146 9.77 -14.30 -8.11
C GLY A 146 9.57 -15.10 -9.40
N LYS A 147 9.35 -16.40 -9.27
CA LYS A 147 9.31 -17.37 -10.38
C LYS A 147 8.35 -17.03 -11.53
N ASP A 148 7.30 -16.24 -11.26
CA ASP A 148 6.27 -15.90 -12.24
C ASP A 148 6.31 -14.43 -12.68
N CYS A 149 7.39 -13.71 -12.34
CA CYS A 149 7.56 -12.28 -12.64
C CYS A 149 7.27 -11.92 -14.11
N LYS A 150 6.79 -10.71 -14.33
CA LYS A 150 6.48 -10.18 -15.67
C LYS A 150 7.25 -8.89 -15.90
N TRP A 151 7.59 -8.65 -17.18
CA TRP A 151 8.35 -7.49 -17.62
C TRP A 151 7.72 -6.15 -17.25
N ASN A 152 6.39 -6.10 -17.18
CA ASN A 152 5.59 -4.89 -16.94
C ASN A 152 5.20 -4.67 -15.47
N THR A 153 5.53 -5.59 -14.56
CA THR A 153 5.07 -5.58 -13.18
C THR A 153 6.19 -5.24 -12.21
N PHE A 154 5.95 -4.24 -11.38
CA PHE A 154 6.84 -3.78 -10.32
C PHE A 154 6.13 -3.85 -8.98
N ARG A 155 6.84 -4.22 -7.90
CA ARG A 155 6.25 -4.31 -6.56
C ARG A 155 6.92 -3.37 -5.58
N THR A 156 6.11 -2.57 -4.89
CA THR A 156 6.56 -1.61 -3.88
C THR A 156 6.69 -2.25 -2.49
N CYS A 157 5.71 -3.03 -2.06
CA CYS A 157 5.77 -3.73 -0.77
C CYS A 157 6.82 -4.85 -0.75
N ASN A 158 7.16 -5.32 0.44
CA ASN A 158 8.07 -6.45 0.63
C ASN A 158 7.51 -7.75 0.03
N THR A 159 8.38 -8.73 -0.13
CA THR A 159 7.97 -10.13 -0.34
C THR A 159 7.71 -10.80 1.01
N THR A 160 6.90 -11.86 1.03
CA THR A 160 6.75 -12.68 2.24
C THR A 160 8.07 -13.31 2.69
N ALA A 161 9.00 -13.57 1.77
CA ALA A 161 10.35 -14.03 2.09
C ALA A 161 11.16 -12.96 2.82
N MET A 162 11.07 -11.69 2.40
CA MET A 162 11.73 -10.56 3.06
C MET A 162 11.21 -10.39 4.48
N ASP A 163 9.89 -10.38 4.68
CA ASP A 163 9.26 -10.24 6.00
C ASP A 163 9.66 -11.37 6.95
N ALA A 164 9.56 -12.62 6.51
CA ALA A 164 9.96 -13.77 7.32
C ALA A 164 11.48 -13.73 7.64
N SER A 165 12.31 -13.34 6.66
CA SER A 165 13.76 -13.23 6.86
C SER A 165 14.12 -12.17 7.89
N ALA A 166 13.43 -11.03 7.89
CA ALA A 166 13.73 -9.91 8.77
C ALA A 166 13.48 -10.23 10.25
N VAL A 167 12.41 -10.99 10.58
CA VAL A 167 11.96 -11.12 11.98
C VAL A 167 12.27 -12.49 12.62
N THR A 168 12.46 -13.55 11.83
CA THR A 168 12.58 -14.93 12.38
C THR A 168 13.70 -15.06 13.38
N SER A 169 14.92 -14.61 13.04
CA SER A 169 16.07 -14.76 13.92
C SER A 169 15.89 -13.99 15.23
N GLU A 170 15.25 -12.84 15.20
CA GLU A 170 15.00 -12.03 16.40
C GLU A 170 13.96 -12.70 17.31
N LEU A 171 12.88 -13.25 16.74
CA LEU A 171 11.86 -13.99 17.50
C LEU A 171 12.45 -15.25 18.14
N VAL A 172 13.26 -16.01 17.42
CA VAL A 172 13.95 -17.20 17.96
C VAL A 172 14.87 -16.83 19.11
N LYS A 173 15.70 -15.80 18.93
CA LYS A 173 16.65 -15.33 19.94
C LYS A 173 15.98 -14.85 21.23
N ARG A 174 14.85 -14.15 21.11
CA ARG A 174 14.15 -13.53 22.24
C ARG A 174 13.26 -14.52 22.99
N PHE A 175 12.57 -15.37 22.29
CA PHE A 175 11.44 -16.12 22.86
C PHE A 175 11.61 -17.65 22.76
N GLY A 176 12.40 -18.13 21.83
CA GLY A 176 12.54 -19.56 21.59
C GLY A 176 12.06 -19.97 20.21
N LYS A 177 12.11 -21.27 19.94
CA LYS A 177 11.97 -21.83 18.60
C LYS A 177 10.86 -22.87 18.43
N LYS A 178 9.94 -22.93 19.38
CA LYS A 178 8.72 -23.74 19.30
C LYS A 178 7.55 -22.82 18.96
N TRP A 179 7.05 -22.87 17.71
CA TRP A 179 6.12 -21.88 17.20
C TRP A 179 4.76 -22.47 16.85
N PHE A 180 3.71 -21.64 16.95
CA PHE A 180 2.37 -21.96 16.48
C PHE A 180 1.90 -20.91 15.49
N PHE A 181 1.51 -21.32 14.27
CA PHE A 181 1.06 -20.43 13.22
C PHE A 181 -0.47 -20.35 13.16
N ILE A 182 -1.00 -19.15 13.04
CA ILE A 182 -2.37 -18.87 12.62
C ILE A 182 -2.25 -18.10 11.31
N THR A 183 -2.55 -18.73 10.19
CA THR A 183 -2.20 -18.25 8.86
C THR A 183 -3.43 -18.19 7.95
N PRO A 184 -3.64 -17.12 7.14
CA PRO A 184 -4.74 -17.08 6.21
C PRO A 184 -4.46 -17.98 5.00
N ASP A 185 -5.45 -18.80 4.62
CA ASP A 185 -5.32 -19.74 3.50
C ASP A 185 -5.59 -19.05 2.15
N TYR A 186 -4.62 -18.26 1.71
CA TYR A 186 -4.54 -17.70 0.35
C TYR A 186 -3.08 -17.38 0.00
N ALA A 187 -2.82 -16.84 -1.20
CA ALA A 187 -1.48 -16.67 -1.76
C ALA A 187 -0.45 -16.03 -0.80
N TYR A 188 -0.84 -14.99 -0.05
CA TYR A 188 0.03 -14.35 0.96
C TYR A 188 0.38 -15.33 2.09
N GLY A 189 -0.62 -15.90 2.75
CA GLY A 189 -0.39 -16.76 3.91
C GLY A 189 0.39 -18.02 3.56
N GLN A 190 0.10 -18.62 2.41
CA GLN A 190 0.79 -19.82 1.94
C GLN A 190 2.29 -19.57 1.75
N THR A 191 2.69 -18.49 1.08
CA THR A 191 4.10 -18.15 0.89
C THR A 191 4.75 -17.69 2.19
N LEU A 192 4.05 -16.89 3.00
CA LEU A 192 4.57 -16.40 4.29
C LEU A 192 4.87 -17.56 5.24
N GLN A 193 3.93 -18.48 5.44
CA GLN A 193 4.14 -19.62 6.32
C GLN A 193 5.27 -20.51 5.81
N ALA A 194 5.35 -20.77 4.50
CA ALA A 194 6.42 -21.56 3.92
C ALA A 194 7.81 -20.93 4.21
N ASN A 195 7.93 -19.60 4.09
CA ASN A 195 9.17 -18.88 4.38
C ASN A 195 9.53 -18.91 5.87
N PHE A 196 8.55 -18.71 6.76
CA PHE A 196 8.79 -18.83 8.20
C PHE A 196 9.22 -20.24 8.59
N VAL A 197 8.52 -21.27 8.08
CA VAL A 197 8.85 -22.68 8.35
C VAL A 197 10.26 -23.01 7.88
N LYS A 198 10.63 -22.58 6.68
CA LYS A 198 11.99 -22.76 6.16
C LYS A 198 13.04 -22.16 7.11
N LYS A 199 12.91 -20.88 7.45
CA LYS A 199 13.85 -20.17 8.32
C LYS A 199 13.90 -20.76 9.74
N LEU A 200 12.74 -21.07 10.31
CA LEU A 200 12.64 -21.69 11.63
C LEU A 200 13.30 -23.06 11.67
N THR A 201 13.10 -23.89 10.64
CA THR A 201 13.71 -25.21 10.52
C THR A 201 15.22 -25.14 10.38
N GLU A 202 15.75 -24.19 9.60
CA GLU A 202 17.19 -23.91 9.48
C GLU A 202 17.83 -23.57 10.85
N LEU A 203 17.06 -22.96 11.75
CA LEU A 203 17.46 -22.64 13.12
C LEU A 203 17.20 -23.78 14.13
N GLY A 204 16.74 -24.94 13.66
CA GLY A 204 16.41 -26.12 14.48
C GLY A 204 15.14 -25.95 15.30
N GLY A 205 14.19 -25.15 14.83
CA GLY A 205 12.90 -24.96 15.48
C GLY A 205 11.84 -25.97 15.03
N VAL A 206 10.75 -26.01 15.78
CA VAL A 206 9.59 -26.89 15.53
C VAL A 206 8.31 -26.07 15.53
N TRP A 207 7.30 -26.56 14.83
CA TRP A 207 6.07 -25.80 14.69
C TRP A 207 4.83 -26.68 14.58
N GLN A 208 3.69 -26.07 14.88
CA GLN A 208 2.33 -26.49 14.50
C GLN A 208 1.57 -25.26 14.02
N GLY A 209 0.38 -25.44 13.47
CA GLY A 209 -0.47 -24.32 13.09
C GLY A 209 -1.69 -24.72 12.28
N ASP A 210 -2.58 -23.77 12.10
CA ASP A 210 -3.77 -23.90 11.27
C ASP A 210 -3.75 -22.85 10.15
N MET A 211 -4.16 -23.26 8.95
CA MET A 211 -4.50 -22.34 7.87
C MET A 211 -6.02 -22.14 7.87
N LEU A 212 -6.45 -20.88 7.85
CA LEU A 212 -7.85 -20.48 8.03
C LEU A 212 -8.30 -19.53 6.90
N PRO A 213 -9.57 -19.53 6.54
CA PRO A 213 -10.10 -18.53 5.60
C PRO A 213 -9.75 -17.10 6.03
N ILE A 214 -9.41 -16.23 5.08
CA ILE A 214 -9.13 -14.81 5.35
C ILE A 214 -10.31 -14.08 5.99
N SER A 215 -11.52 -14.57 5.84
CA SER A 215 -12.75 -14.04 6.45
C SER A 215 -13.03 -14.59 7.85
N SER A 216 -12.15 -15.39 8.43
CA SER A 216 -12.35 -15.98 9.76
C SER A 216 -12.53 -14.90 10.83
N SER A 217 -13.51 -15.09 11.69
CA SER A 217 -13.82 -14.20 12.81
C SER A 217 -13.74 -14.89 14.17
N ASP A 218 -13.82 -16.23 14.21
CA ASP A 218 -13.68 -17.04 15.41
C ASP A 218 -12.40 -17.90 15.34
N PHE A 219 -11.53 -17.69 16.33
CA PHE A 219 -10.24 -18.35 16.47
C PHE A 219 -10.18 -19.28 17.69
N SER A 220 -11.30 -19.45 18.41
CA SER A 220 -11.35 -20.18 19.68
C SER A 220 -10.76 -21.57 19.59
N ALA A 221 -11.14 -22.37 18.60
CA ALA A 221 -10.65 -23.73 18.42
C ALA A 221 -9.14 -23.76 18.16
N THR A 222 -8.64 -22.86 17.31
CA THR A 222 -7.20 -22.76 16.99
C THR A 222 -6.39 -22.27 18.18
N LEU A 223 -6.91 -21.29 18.95
CA LEU A 223 -6.26 -20.79 20.17
C LEU A 223 -6.20 -21.87 21.27
N ILE A 224 -7.23 -22.71 21.41
CA ILE A 224 -7.20 -23.88 22.31
C ILE A 224 -6.11 -24.86 21.91
N LYS A 225 -5.96 -25.18 20.60
CA LYS A 225 -4.86 -26.01 20.10
C LYS A 225 -3.50 -25.40 20.41
N ALA A 226 -3.34 -24.09 20.15
CA ALA A 226 -2.11 -23.36 20.44
C ALA A 226 -1.76 -23.44 21.92
N LYS A 227 -2.74 -23.22 22.81
CA LYS A 227 -2.55 -23.31 24.27
C LYS A 227 -2.13 -24.73 24.72
N ALA A 228 -2.71 -25.77 24.12
CA ALA A 228 -2.35 -27.16 24.40
C ALA A 228 -0.94 -27.50 23.88
N TYR A 229 -0.53 -26.94 22.75
CA TYR A 229 0.81 -27.12 22.19
C TYR A 229 1.89 -26.42 23.00
N LYS A 230 1.57 -25.33 23.74
CA LYS A 230 2.50 -24.52 24.54
C LYS A 230 3.70 -24.05 23.72
N PRO A 231 3.48 -23.21 22.70
CA PRO A 231 4.57 -22.65 21.90
C PRO A 231 5.31 -21.57 22.69
N ASP A 232 6.57 -21.31 22.31
CA ASP A 232 7.30 -20.11 22.75
C ASP A 232 6.72 -18.84 22.12
N VAL A 233 6.29 -18.94 20.85
CA VAL A 233 5.73 -17.85 20.07
C VAL A 233 4.49 -18.30 19.31
N LEU A 234 3.41 -17.55 19.42
CA LEU A 234 2.27 -17.62 18.49
C LEU A 234 2.46 -16.58 17.40
N LEU A 235 2.48 -17.00 16.15
CA LEU A 235 2.51 -16.12 15.00
C LEU A 235 1.10 -15.92 14.43
N ASN A 236 0.60 -14.69 14.55
CA ASN A 236 -0.66 -14.29 13.93
C ASN A 236 -0.38 -13.66 12.55
N ASN A 237 -0.36 -14.48 11.52
CA ASN A 237 -0.13 -14.07 10.14
C ASN A 237 -1.41 -13.61 9.41
N MET A 238 -2.54 -13.53 10.12
CA MET A 238 -3.79 -13.02 9.54
C MET A 238 -3.64 -11.54 9.15
N GLY A 239 -4.54 -11.02 8.33
CA GLY A 239 -4.59 -9.62 7.93
C GLY A 239 -5.95 -8.98 8.16
N GLY A 240 -6.00 -7.65 8.22
CA GLY A 240 -7.23 -6.87 8.34
C GLY A 240 -8.11 -7.28 9.51
N SER A 241 -9.43 -7.44 9.28
CA SER A 241 -10.39 -7.75 10.36
C SER A 241 -10.14 -9.10 11.04
N ALA A 242 -9.61 -10.08 10.31
CA ALA A 242 -9.28 -11.39 10.89
C ALA A 242 -8.10 -11.28 11.88
N GLN A 243 -7.07 -10.50 11.55
CA GLN A 243 -5.96 -10.22 12.47
C GLN A 243 -6.44 -9.55 13.76
N ILE A 244 -7.30 -8.53 13.63
CA ILE A 244 -7.92 -7.82 14.76
C ILE A 244 -8.70 -8.79 15.68
N ASN A 245 -9.53 -9.67 15.09
CA ASN A 245 -10.33 -10.63 15.84
C ASN A 245 -9.45 -11.67 16.54
N CYS A 246 -8.42 -12.19 15.87
CA CYS A 246 -7.45 -13.10 16.47
C CYS A 246 -6.73 -12.46 17.67
N MET A 247 -6.29 -11.20 17.55
CA MET A 247 -5.63 -10.46 18.62
C MET A 247 -6.52 -10.28 19.84
N LYS A 248 -7.79 -9.90 19.62
CA LYS A 248 -8.78 -9.74 20.72
C LYS A 248 -8.98 -11.06 21.46
N GLN A 249 -9.17 -12.16 20.73
CA GLN A 249 -9.40 -13.47 21.33
C GLN A 249 -8.14 -14.01 22.03
N PHE A 250 -6.96 -13.79 21.47
CA PHE A 250 -5.68 -14.14 22.11
C PHE A 250 -5.58 -13.58 23.53
N VAL A 251 -5.93 -12.30 23.71
CA VAL A 251 -5.94 -11.65 25.03
C VAL A 251 -7.09 -12.14 25.92
N GLN A 252 -8.29 -12.31 25.35
CA GLN A 252 -9.45 -12.85 26.07
C GLN A 252 -9.21 -14.26 26.65
N PHE A 253 -8.44 -15.09 25.93
CA PHE A 253 -8.01 -16.41 26.41
C PHE A 253 -6.84 -16.35 27.40
N GLY A 254 -6.34 -15.15 27.72
CA GLY A 254 -5.23 -14.93 28.65
C GLY A 254 -3.88 -15.42 28.15
N MET A 255 -3.73 -15.66 26.82
CA MET A 255 -2.56 -16.31 26.24
C MET A 255 -1.32 -15.39 26.27
N ASN A 256 -1.51 -14.08 26.34
CA ASN A 256 -0.43 -13.09 26.49
C ASN A 256 0.40 -13.25 27.79
N LYS A 257 -0.05 -14.09 28.72
CA LYS A 257 0.70 -14.45 29.93
C LYS A 257 1.55 -15.70 29.77
N ASP A 258 1.24 -16.52 28.76
CA ASP A 258 1.78 -17.88 28.63
C ASP A 258 2.81 -17.98 27.47
N MET A 259 2.71 -17.10 26.45
CA MET A 259 3.53 -17.16 25.26
C MET A 259 3.73 -15.77 24.62
N ALA A 260 4.81 -15.62 23.86
CA ALA A 260 5.03 -14.43 23.06
C ALA A 260 4.09 -14.39 21.85
N LEU A 261 3.86 -13.18 21.34
CA LEU A 261 3.09 -12.93 20.13
C LEU A 261 3.97 -12.23 19.10
N GLY A 262 3.82 -12.59 17.84
CA GLY A 262 4.54 -11.95 16.76
C GLY A 262 4.03 -12.36 15.39
N GLY A 263 4.81 -11.99 14.37
CA GLY A 263 4.51 -12.33 12.97
C GLY A 263 5.22 -11.38 12.01
N ALA A 264 4.87 -11.50 10.75
CA ALA A 264 5.06 -10.44 9.78
C ALA A 264 4.05 -9.31 10.06
N LEU A 265 3.99 -8.32 9.38
CA LEU A 265 3.09 -7.17 9.31
C LEU A 265 1.95 -7.11 10.37
N PHE A 266 2.06 -6.22 11.34
CA PHE A 266 0.91 -5.79 12.12
C PHE A 266 0.60 -4.33 11.76
N GLU A 267 -0.20 -4.17 10.74
CA GLU A 267 -0.54 -2.87 10.16
C GLU A 267 -1.13 -1.90 11.19
N ILE A 268 -0.72 -0.64 11.14
CA ILE A 268 -1.17 0.39 12.10
C ILE A 268 -2.70 0.55 12.09
N GLU A 269 -3.36 0.34 10.97
CA GLU A 269 -4.82 0.28 10.84
C GLU A 269 -5.43 -0.77 11.78
N SER A 270 -4.81 -1.94 11.82
CA SER A 270 -5.21 -3.04 12.70
C SER A 270 -4.86 -2.73 14.16
N VAL A 271 -3.66 -2.20 14.42
CA VAL A 271 -3.23 -1.82 15.79
C VAL A 271 -4.17 -0.81 16.41
N ARG A 272 -4.60 0.21 15.67
CA ARG A 272 -5.60 1.21 16.12
C ARG A 272 -6.95 0.60 16.48
N SER A 273 -7.27 -0.55 15.92
CA SER A 273 -8.60 -1.19 16.01
C SER A 273 -8.69 -2.26 17.09
N VAL A 274 -7.59 -2.58 17.77
CA VAL A 274 -7.58 -3.53 18.88
C VAL A 274 -7.53 -2.79 20.24
N PRO A 275 -8.06 -3.39 21.32
CA PRO A 275 -7.95 -2.80 22.65
C PRO A 275 -6.48 -2.74 23.10
N LYS A 276 -6.16 -1.82 24.01
CA LYS A 276 -4.78 -1.54 24.46
C LYS A 276 -4.04 -2.80 24.92
N GLU A 277 -4.74 -3.72 25.55
CA GLU A 277 -4.17 -4.98 26.04
C GLU A 277 -3.72 -5.92 24.91
N ALA A 278 -4.28 -5.73 23.71
CA ALA A 278 -3.93 -6.47 22.50
C ALA A 278 -2.94 -5.72 21.60
N GLN A 279 -2.57 -4.48 21.93
CA GLN A 279 -1.51 -3.72 21.25
C GLN A 279 -0.15 -4.19 21.78
N THR A 280 0.31 -5.33 21.31
CA THR A 280 1.51 -6.00 21.81
C THR A 280 2.16 -6.88 20.74
N GLY A 281 3.34 -7.40 21.03
CA GLY A 281 4.03 -8.38 20.22
C GLY A 281 5.14 -7.80 19.35
N TRP A 282 5.84 -8.70 18.65
CA TRP A 282 7.01 -8.39 17.81
C TRP A 282 6.69 -8.63 16.34
N TRP A 283 6.90 -7.58 15.52
CA TRP A 283 6.40 -7.53 14.16
C TRP A 283 7.40 -6.88 13.21
N THR A 284 7.23 -7.12 11.93
CA THR A 284 7.81 -6.26 10.90
C THR A 284 6.88 -5.11 10.58
N MET A 285 7.46 -4.00 10.12
CA MET A 285 6.74 -2.86 9.56
C MET A 285 7.53 -2.34 8.36
N GLU A 286 6.83 -2.11 7.25
CA GLU A 286 7.49 -1.71 5.99
C GLU A 286 7.82 -0.22 5.96
N TRP A 287 7.06 0.58 6.68
CA TRP A 287 7.31 2.00 6.86
C TRP A 287 6.59 2.49 8.11
N TYR A 288 7.24 3.40 8.82
CA TYR A 288 6.65 4.03 10.01
C TYR A 288 6.86 5.54 9.95
N TRP A 289 5.88 6.29 10.44
CA TRP A 289 5.86 7.75 10.34
C TRP A 289 6.91 8.45 11.21
N ASP A 290 7.40 7.82 12.26
CA ASP A 290 8.42 8.38 13.16
C ASP A 290 9.81 7.94 12.71
N GLN A 291 10.43 8.76 11.88
CA GLN A 291 11.79 8.58 11.35
C GLN A 291 12.56 9.90 11.50
N PRO A 292 13.11 10.20 12.69
CA PRO A 292 13.73 11.49 12.97
C PRO A 292 14.93 11.80 12.08
N ASP A 293 15.63 10.78 11.59
CA ASP A 293 16.81 10.93 10.74
C ASP A 293 16.47 11.14 9.24
N VAL A 294 15.16 11.18 8.90
CA VAL A 294 14.66 11.38 7.52
C VAL A 294 13.71 12.58 7.50
N PRO A 295 14.21 13.80 7.36
CA PRO A 295 13.38 15.01 7.45
C PRO A 295 12.27 15.08 6.40
N GLU A 296 12.43 14.40 5.26
CA GLU A 296 11.40 14.27 4.21
C GLU A 296 10.17 13.52 4.71
N VAL A 297 10.34 12.57 5.66
CA VAL A 297 9.22 11.85 6.29
C VAL A 297 8.36 12.83 7.08
N LYS A 298 8.97 13.71 7.88
CA LYS A 298 8.20 14.72 8.62
C LYS A 298 7.41 15.64 7.68
N GLN A 299 8.02 16.06 6.58
CA GLN A 299 7.35 16.90 5.58
C GLN A 299 6.14 16.17 4.96
N PHE A 300 6.30 14.91 4.60
CA PHE A 300 5.22 14.08 4.08
C PHE A 300 4.09 13.90 5.11
N VAL A 301 4.44 13.56 6.35
CA VAL A 301 3.50 13.37 7.46
C VAL A 301 2.68 14.64 7.71
N ASP A 302 3.33 15.79 7.82
CA ASP A 302 2.66 17.07 8.07
C ASP A 302 1.73 17.47 6.90
N ALA A 303 2.11 17.11 5.67
CA ALA A 303 1.35 17.46 4.47
C ALA A 303 0.11 16.56 4.25
N ILE A 304 0.21 15.25 4.51
CA ILE A 304 -0.88 14.29 4.27
C ILE A 304 -1.86 14.21 5.44
N SER A 305 -1.40 14.34 6.69
CA SER A 305 -2.24 14.14 7.89
C SER A 305 -3.56 14.92 7.87
N PRO A 306 -3.62 16.19 7.45
CA PRO A 306 -4.90 16.91 7.36
C PRO A 306 -5.91 16.24 6.40
N ALA A 307 -5.43 15.63 5.31
CA ALA A 307 -6.28 14.98 4.32
C ALA A 307 -6.82 13.61 4.77
N ILE A 308 -6.18 12.98 5.78
CA ILE A 308 -6.57 11.68 6.35
C ILE A 308 -7.15 11.81 7.77
N GLY A 309 -7.83 12.93 8.05
CA GLY A 309 -8.52 13.16 9.31
C GLY A 309 -7.61 13.43 10.52
N GLY A 310 -6.43 13.99 10.31
CA GLY A 310 -5.47 14.36 11.34
C GLY A 310 -4.66 13.19 11.92
N LYS A 311 -4.84 11.98 11.40
CA LYS A 311 -4.05 10.81 11.79
C LYS A 311 -2.67 10.84 11.17
N LYS A 312 -1.73 10.08 11.72
CA LYS A 312 -0.45 9.83 11.07
C LYS A 312 -0.64 8.86 9.90
N PRO A 313 0.05 9.06 8.76
CA PRO A 313 0.00 8.12 7.65
C PRO A 313 0.63 6.77 8.06
N THR A 314 0.22 5.73 7.35
CA THR A 314 0.67 4.34 7.58
C THR A 314 1.52 3.87 6.41
N ALA A 315 2.07 2.66 6.51
CA ALA A 315 2.79 2.02 5.41
C ALA A 315 1.94 1.95 4.13
N ARG A 316 0.61 1.79 4.25
CA ARG A 316 -0.31 1.72 3.11
C ARG A 316 -0.40 3.04 2.34
N HIS A 317 -0.45 4.18 3.04
CA HIS A 317 -0.36 5.50 2.41
C HIS A 317 0.98 5.70 1.71
N TRP A 318 2.07 5.28 2.38
CA TRP A 318 3.44 5.34 1.84
C TRP A 318 3.59 4.49 0.57
N MET A 319 3.10 3.25 0.57
CA MET A 319 3.17 2.34 -0.60
C MET A 319 2.53 2.97 -1.83
N SER A 320 1.35 3.55 -1.68
CA SER A 320 0.67 4.24 -2.78
C SER A 320 1.41 5.49 -3.24
N TYR A 321 1.95 6.27 -2.31
CA TYR A 321 2.76 7.44 -2.61
C TYR A 321 4.00 7.06 -3.43
N VAL A 322 4.77 6.08 -2.97
CA VAL A 322 5.97 5.61 -3.66
C VAL A 322 5.63 5.03 -5.02
N SER A 323 4.59 4.18 -5.11
CA SER A 323 4.17 3.55 -6.36
C SER A 323 3.83 4.57 -7.45
N LEU A 324 3.05 5.59 -7.11
CA LEU A 324 2.67 6.64 -8.05
C LEU A 324 3.86 7.52 -8.46
N HIS A 325 4.72 7.86 -7.52
CA HIS A 325 5.94 8.61 -7.84
C HIS A 325 6.94 7.79 -8.66
N ALA A 326 7.05 6.50 -8.41
CA ALA A 326 7.88 5.61 -9.24
C ALA A 326 7.35 5.53 -10.68
N ALA A 327 6.03 5.39 -10.85
CA ALA A 327 5.41 5.43 -12.19
C ALA A 327 5.63 6.79 -12.87
N ARG A 328 5.53 7.91 -12.14
CA ARG A 328 5.85 9.25 -12.65
C ARG A 328 7.31 9.33 -13.12
N LEU A 329 8.26 8.93 -12.28
CA LEU A 329 9.69 8.96 -12.60
C LEU A 329 10.02 8.07 -13.80
N ALA A 330 9.37 6.90 -13.92
CA ALA A 330 9.49 6.01 -15.06
C ALA A 330 9.03 6.69 -16.35
N ALA A 331 7.83 7.31 -16.34
CA ALA A 331 7.31 8.03 -17.52
C ALA A 331 8.18 9.22 -17.90
N GLU A 332 8.65 10.01 -16.93
CA GLU A 332 9.52 11.18 -17.14
C GLU A 332 10.88 10.77 -17.73
N LYS A 333 11.51 9.70 -17.21
CA LYS A 333 12.77 9.16 -17.73
C LYS A 333 12.60 8.58 -19.13
N ALA A 334 11.51 7.85 -19.37
CA ALA A 334 11.14 7.29 -20.67
C ALA A 334 10.67 8.36 -21.67
N LYS A 335 10.25 9.54 -21.19
CA LYS A 335 9.52 10.57 -21.97
C LYS A 335 8.31 9.99 -22.71
N SER A 336 7.61 9.04 -22.07
CA SER A 336 6.56 8.23 -22.70
C SER A 336 5.68 7.55 -21.66
N PHE A 337 4.43 7.22 -22.05
CA PHE A 337 3.54 6.33 -21.31
C PHE A 337 3.46 4.93 -21.94
N ASP A 338 4.34 4.64 -22.90
CA ASP A 338 4.49 3.28 -23.42
C ASP A 338 4.98 2.34 -22.31
N ALA A 339 4.26 1.23 -22.10
CA ALA A 339 4.50 0.35 -20.96
C ALA A 339 5.90 -0.29 -20.97
N VAL A 340 6.44 -0.62 -22.15
CA VAL A 340 7.78 -1.21 -22.28
C VAL A 340 8.84 -0.19 -21.89
N LYS A 341 8.74 1.02 -22.45
CA LYS A 341 9.69 2.10 -22.14
C LYS A 341 9.64 2.51 -20.66
N MET A 342 8.46 2.54 -20.07
CA MET A 342 8.32 2.81 -18.63
C MET A 342 8.95 1.70 -17.78
N ALA A 343 8.71 0.44 -18.13
CA ALA A 343 9.30 -0.69 -17.42
C ALA A 343 10.83 -0.71 -17.53
N GLU A 344 11.39 -0.50 -18.72
CA GLU A 344 12.84 -0.35 -18.93
C GLU A 344 13.41 0.81 -18.11
N ALA A 345 12.71 1.94 -18.06
CA ALA A 345 13.14 3.11 -17.32
C ALA A 345 13.11 2.90 -15.80
N LEU A 346 12.15 2.12 -15.28
CA LEU A 346 12.02 1.86 -13.84
C LEU A 346 12.97 0.77 -13.35
N ALA A 347 13.30 -0.22 -14.19
CA ALA A 347 14.21 -1.30 -13.84
C ALA A 347 15.59 -0.74 -13.43
N GLY A 348 16.00 -0.98 -12.21
CA GLY A 348 17.24 -0.45 -11.62
C GLY A 348 17.20 1.03 -11.21
N LEU A 349 16.05 1.69 -11.28
CA LEU A 349 15.92 3.10 -10.90
C LEU A 349 16.02 3.26 -9.38
N GLU A 350 16.96 4.07 -8.94
CA GLU A 350 17.06 4.54 -7.57
C GLU A 350 16.05 5.68 -7.35
N LEU A 351 15.29 5.58 -6.29
CA LEU A 351 14.31 6.59 -5.90
C LEU A 351 14.98 7.68 -5.07
N PRO A 352 14.75 8.96 -5.38
CA PRO A 352 15.23 10.05 -4.54
C PRO A 352 14.53 10.02 -3.17
N ARG A 353 15.21 10.56 -2.14
CA ARG A 353 14.76 10.46 -0.74
C ARG A 353 13.38 11.07 -0.49
N GLU A 354 13.05 12.14 -1.18
CA GLU A 354 11.72 12.76 -1.13
C GLU A 354 10.59 11.87 -1.70
N VAL A 355 10.95 10.83 -2.45
CA VAL A 355 10.01 9.82 -2.95
C VAL A 355 10.06 8.57 -2.09
N SER A 356 11.24 8.07 -1.77
CA SER A 356 11.39 6.83 -1.00
C SER A 356 10.94 6.98 0.45
N LEU A 357 11.13 8.16 1.05
CA LEU A 357 10.83 8.46 2.46
C LEU A 357 11.46 7.42 3.42
N MET A 358 12.70 7.02 3.10
CA MET A 358 13.45 5.97 3.79
C MET A 358 14.90 6.42 4.00
N PRO A 359 15.61 5.93 5.04
CA PRO A 359 16.96 6.38 5.36
C PRO A 359 18.02 5.91 4.36
N GLY A 360 17.86 4.74 3.78
CA GLY A 360 18.84 4.08 2.91
C GLY A 360 18.67 4.38 1.43
N LYS A 361 19.42 3.61 0.63
CA LYS A 361 19.24 3.54 -0.81
C LYS A 361 18.00 2.69 -1.13
N VAL A 362 17.06 3.24 -1.86
CA VAL A 362 15.84 2.56 -2.27
C VAL A 362 15.77 2.52 -3.80
N GLN A 363 15.61 1.33 -4.36
CA GLN A 363 15.56 1.15 -5.81
C GLN A 363 14.67 -0.02 -6.21
N TYR A 364 14.06 0.04 -7.38
CA TYR A 364 13.48 -1.14 -8.00
C TYR A 364 14.59 -1.98 -8.63
N ARG A 365 14.83 -3.17 -8.10
CA ARG A 365 15.91 -4.04 -8.56
C ARG A 365 15.66 -4.53 -9.99
N ALA A 366 16.63 -4.37 -10.88
CA ALA A 366 16.45 -4.67 -12.30
C ALA A 366 16.19 -6.16 -12.59
N GLY A 367 16.70 -7.06 -11.73
CA GLY A 367 16.60 -8.51 -11.96
C GLY A 367 15.23 -9.12 -11.69
N ASP A 368 14.38 -8.45 -10.90
CA ASP A 368 13.08 -8.99 -10.49
C ASP A 368 12.00 -7.94 -10.25
N HIS A 369 12.30 -6.67 -10.46
CA HIS A 369 11.38 -5.54 -10.29
C HIS A 369 10.83 -5.35 -8.86
N GLN A 370 11.52 -5.89 -7.85
CA GLN A 370 11.21 -5.69 -6.44
C GLN A 370 11.81 -4.37 -5.93
N LEU A 371 11.02 -3.59 -5.20
CA LEU A 371 11.57 -2.44 -4.47
C LEU A 371 12.44 -2.96 -3.32
N MET A 372 13.69 -2.51 -3.28
CA MET A 372 14.60 -2.77 -2.18
C MET A 372 14.49 -1.60 -1.19
N SER A 373 13.74 -1.82 -0.11
CA SER A 373 13.54 -0.87 0.98
C SER A 373 13.82 -1.53 2.32
N ASP A 374 14.21 -0.75 3.30
CA ASP A 374 14.50 -1.23 4.65
C ASP A 374 13.22 -1.73 5.34
N ILE A 375 13.39 -2.71 6.24
CA ILE A 375 12.32 -3.32 7.03
C ILE A 375 12.56 -3.01 8.49
N TYR A 376 11.56 -2.41 9.12
CA TYR A 376 11.60 -2.14 10.55
C TYR A 376 11.13 -3.37 11.32
N VAL A 377 11.91 -3.78 12.31
CA VAL A 377 11.55 -4.87 13.23
C VAL A 377 11.44 -4.29 14.63
N GLY A 378 10.34 -4.56 15.31
CA GLY A 378 10.13 -3.95 16.61
C GLY A 378 8.87 -4.41 17.32
N GLN A 379 8.53 -3.65 18.32
CA GLN A 379 7.46 -3.96 19.24
C GLN A 379 6.26 -3.02 19.04
N VAL A 380 5.09 -3.60 18.87
CA VAL A 380 3.81 -2.87 18.99
C VAL A 380 3.50 -2.65 20.47
N HIS A 381 3.03 -1.46 20.82
CA HIS A 381 2.67 -1.04 22.18
C HIS A 381 1.44 -0.14 22.18
N PRO A 382 0.75 0.00 23.33
CA PRO A 382 -0.28 1.03 23.48
C PRO A 382 0.28 2.44 23.24
N PRO A 383 -0.59 3.44 22.95
CA PRO A 383 -0.16 4.79 22.63
C PRO A 383 0.91 5.34 23.57
N GLY A 384 2.05 5.72 22.99
CA GLY A 384 3.22 6.25 23.68
C GLY A 384 3.20 7.78 23.82
N PRO A 385 4.34 8.38 24.24
CA PRO A 385 4.45 9.83 24.45
C PRO A 385 4.24 10.66 23.19
N GLY A 386 4.49 10.08 22.00
CA GLY A 386 4.30 10.72 20.69
C GLY A 386 2.84 10.88 20.26
N GLY A 387 1.89 10.45 21.09
CA GLY A 387 0.46 10.61 20.84
C GLY A 387 -0.29 9.31 20.49
N PRO A 388 -1.54 9.41 20.01
CA PRO A 388 -2.41 8.24 19.79
C PRO A 388 -1.89 7.31 18.66
N ASP A 389 -1.03 7.79 17.80
CA ASP A 389 -0.44 7.05 16.68
C ASP A 389 1.00 6.58 16.96
N ASP A 390 1.53 6.84 18.15
CA ASP A 390 2.80 6.30 18.63
C ASP A 390 2.56 4.88 19.17
N LEU A 391 2.58 3.92 18.25
CA LEU A 391 2.11 2.55 18.46
C LEU A 391 3.19 1.49 18.18
N PHE A 392 4.36 1.90 17.70
CA PHE A 392 5.43 0.98 17.33
C PHE A 392 6.80 1.54 17.71
N LYS A 393 7.59 0.72 18.38
CA LYS A 393 8.98 1.01 18.71
C LYS A 393 9.89 0.18 17.82
N THR A 394 10.60 0.85 16.92
CA THR A 394 11.65 0.21 16.12
C THR A 394 12.81 -0.23 17.02
N GLU A 395 13.17 -1.49 16.95
CA GLU A 395 14.29 -2.07 17.70
C GLU A 395 15.48 -2.40 16.79
N SER A 396 15.22 -2.73 15.53
CA SER A 396 16.23 -2.94 14.50
C SER A 396 15.69 -2.66 13.11
N ILE A 397 16.61 -2.40 12.18
CA ILE A 397 16.30 -2.19 10.76
C ILE A 397 17.11 -3.23 9.98
N VAL A 398 16.43 -3.96 9.11
CA VAL A 398 17.02 -4.92 8.19
C VAL A 398 16.98 -4.32 6.78
N THR A 399 18.11 -4.24 6.11
CA THR A 399 18.14 -3.70 4.74
C THR A 399 17.40 -4.58 3.77
N GLY A 400 16.79 -3.98 2.74
CA GLY A 400 16.05 -4.73 1.72
C GLY A 400 16.90 -5.80 1.05
N GLU A 401 18.18 -5.49 0.75
CA GLU A 401 19.13 -6.44 0.17
C GLU A 401 19.40 -7.64 1.10
N ALA A 402 19.59 -7.40 2.40
CA ALA A 402 19.82 -8.46 3.37
C ALA A 402 18.59 -9.36 3.54
N ALA A 403 17.38 -8.77 3.52
CA ALA A 403 16.13 -9.50 3.66
C ALA A 403 15.77 -10.31 2.40
N ALA A 404 15.94 -9.72 1.22
CA ALA A 404 15.58 -10.33 -0.07
C ALA A 404 16.59 -11.38 -0.55
N GLY A 405 17.88 -11.19 -0.20
CA GLY A 405 18.95 -11.98 -0.82
C GLY A 405 19.13 -11.64 -2.31
N PRO A 406 19.93 -12.42 -3.05
CA PRO A 406 20.25 -12.14 -4.45
C PRO A 406 19.04 -12.35 -5.38
N ALA A 407 18.96 -11.55 -6.46
CA ALA A 407 17.83 -11.58 -7.39
C ALA A 407 17.67 -12.92 -8.12
N ASP A 408 18.75 -13.58 -8.46
CA ASP A 408 18.75 -14.88 -9.12
C ASP A 408 18.16 -16.00 -8.25
N ALA A 409 18.22 -15.86 -6.92
CA ALA A 409 17.60 -16.80 -6.00
C ALA A 409 16.06 -16.73 -5.96
N THR A 410 15.45 -15.65 -6.50
CA THR A 410 13.99 -15.48 -6.56
C THR A 410 13.34 -16.36 -7.63
N GLY A 411 14.12 -16.89 -8.58
CA GLY A 411 13.65 -17.63 -9.75
C GLY A 411 13.02 -16.76 -10.83
N CYS A 412 13.03 -15.43 -10.68
CA CYS A 412 12.51 -14.52 -11.71
C CYS A 412 13.36 -14.59 -12.98
N LYS A 413 12.68 -14.66 -14.13
CA LYS A 413 13.27 -14.60 -15.46
C LYS A 413 12.43 -13.67 -16.32
N ILE A 414 12.81 -12.40 -16.35
CA ILE A 414 12.07 -11.38 -17.10
C ILE A 414 12.25 -11.63 -18.59
N THR A 415 11.14 -11.84 -19.29
CA THR A 415 11.11 -11.92 -20.76
C THR A 415 10.42 -10.68 -21.29
N TRP A 416 11.18 -9.84 -21.98
CA TRP A 416 10.69 -8.61 -22.58
C TRP A 416 9.88 -8.90 -23.84
N PRO A 417 8.82 -8.14 -24.13
CA PRO A 417 8.10 -8.28 -25.39
C PRO A 417 8.99 -7.84 -26.56
N SER A 418 8.91 -8.58 -27.65
CA SER A 418 9.55 -8.25 -28.92
C SER A 418 8.93 -7.04 -29.60
#